data_ec2b77e8b254d5917cd5eae82ccc99ec
#
_entry.id   ec2b77e8b254d5917cd5eae82ccc99ec
#
_cell.length_a   1.000
_cell.length_b   1.000
_cell.length_c   1.000
_cell.angle_alpha   90.00
_cell.angle_beta   90.00
_cell.angle_gamma   90.00
#
_symmetry.space_group_name_H-M   'P 1'
#
loop_
_entity.id
_entity.type
_entity.pdbx_description
1 polymer ?
#
loop_
_entity_poly.entity_id
_entity_poly.type
_entity_poly.pdbx_seq_one_letter_code
_entity_poly.pdbx_strand_id
1 'polypeptide(L)'
;MREPGPDHPITIAPHPGRLRIRLAGTLLAETEAALVLTEANYPPVFYIPRADARWAHLAPSARRSHCPYKGDASYFTLTTPDATRPDAVWSYEAPYPAVAAIAGHLAFYPDKIDPIERS
;
A
#
# COMPACT_ATOMS: atom_id res chain seq x y z
N MET A 1 11.19 5.09 -17.34
CA MET A 1 10.13 4.08 -17.15
C MET A 1 10.58 2.74 -17.72
N ARG A 2 10.43 1.69 -16.96
CA ARG A 2 10.69 0.33 -17.42
C ARG A 2 9.39 -0.46 -17.53
N GLU A 3 9.28 -1.29 -18.56
CA GLU A 3 8.12 -2.15 -18.74
C GLU A 3 8.34 -3.48 -18.04
N PRO A 4 7.34 -4.00 -17.29
CA PRO A 4 7.40 -5.37 -16.77
C PRO A 4 7.53 -6.37 -17.93
N GLY A 5 8.23 -7.46 -17.67
CA GLY A 5 8.44 -8.50 -18.69
C GLY A 5 8.89 -9.81 -18.03
N PRO A 6 9.30 -10.83 -18.84
CA PRO A 6 9.66 -12.14 -18.30
C PRO A 6 10.76 -12.11 -17.23
N ASP A 7 11.68 -11.14 -17.30
CA ASP A 7 12.77 -11.02 -16.34
C ASP A 7 12.37 -10.25 -15.08
N HIS A 8 11.29 -9.49 -15.16
CA HIS A 8 10.77 -8.71 -14.03
C HIS A 8 9.25 -8.60 -14.14
N PRO A 9 8.54 -9.70 -13.90
CA PRO A 9 7.08 -9.69 -14.03
C PRO A 9 6.42 -8.93 -12.90
N ILE A 10 5.32 -8.22 -13.23
CA ILE A 10 4.44 -7.60 -12.24
C ILE A 10 3.02 -8.03 -12.58
N THR A 11 2.32 -8.60 -11.59
CA THR A 11 0.92 -8.96 -11.74
C THR A 11 0.11 -8.28 -10.63
N ILE A 12 -1.12 -7.89 -10.96
CA ILE A 12 -2.04 -7.27 -10.03
C ILE A 12 -3.37 -8.03 -10.13
N ALA A 13 -3.87 -8.48 -8.98
CA ALA A 13 -5.12 -9.22 -8.92
C ALA A 13 -5.93 -8.81 -7.68
N PRO A 14 -7.27 -8.90 -7.73
CA PRO A 14 -8.08 -8.68 -6.54
C PRO A 14 -7.75 -9.72 -5.47
N HIS A 15 -7.71 -9.28 -4.21
CA HIS A 15 -7.63 -10.20 -3.08
C HIS A 15 -9.05 -10.61 -2.67
N PRO A 16 -9.37 -11.90 -2.64
CA PRO A 16 -10.68 -12.33 -2.18
C PRO A 16 -10.79 -12.16 -0.66
N GLY A 17 -11.98 -11.72 -0.20
CA GLY A 17 -12.24 -11.56 1.22
C GLY A 17 -11.89 -10.19 1.76
N ARG A 18 -11.92 -10.08 3.08
CA ARG A 18 -11.73 -8.82 3.80
C ARG A 18 -10.36 -8.74 4.45
N LEU A 19 -9.78 -7.56 4.40
CA LEU A 19 -8.55 -7.24 5.15
C LEU A 19 -8.86 -6.17 6.19
N ARG A 20 -8.24 -6.31 7.38
CA ARG A 20 -8.21 -5.28 8.41
C ARG A 20 -6.77 -4.98 8.77
N ILE A 21 -6.44 -3.70 8.80
CA ILE A 21 -5.10 -3.22 9.13
C ILE A 21 -5.20 -2.38 10.40
N ARG A 22 -4.38 -2.74 11.41
CA ARG A 22 -4.37 -2.08 12.70
C ARG A 22 -2.95 -1.67 13.09
N LEU A 23 -2.84 -0.68 13.96
CA LEU A 23 -1.60 -0.33 14.64
C LEU A 23 -1.90 -0.18 16.13
N ALA A 24 -1.21 -0.96 16.95
CA ALA A 24 -1.45 -0.98 18.41
C ALA A 24 -2.94 -1.13 18.72
N GLY A 25 -3.62 -2.01 17.98
CA GLY A 25 -5.05 -2.30 18.12
C GLY A 25 -6.01 -1.34 17.44
N THR A 26 -5.54 -0.15 17.02
CA THR A 26 -6.40 0.84 16.36
C THR A 26 -6.58 0.51 14.89
N LEU A 27 -7.83 0.50 14.40
CA LEU A 27 -8.14 0.21 13.02
C LEU A 27 -7.70 1.36 12.10
N LEU A 28 -6.87 1.04 11.11
CA LEU A 28 -6.36 2.00 10.12
C LEU A 28 -7.06 1.87 8.77
N ALA A 29 -7.50 0.67 8.43
CA ALA A 29 -8.19 0.41 7.17
C ALA A 29 -8.95 -0.90 7.24
N GLU A 30 -10.05 -0.98 6.52
CA GLU A 30 -10.83 -2.20 6.35
C GLU A 30 -11.39 -2.22 4.94
N THR A 31 -11.14 -3.29 4.18
CA THR A 31 -11.52 -3.33 2.78
C THR A 31 -11.87 -4.74 2.33
N GLU A 32 -12.81 -4.84 1.40
CA GLU A 32 -13.11 -6.06 0.64
C GLU A 32 -12.63 -5.92 -0.82
N ALA A 33 -11.92 -4.84 -1.13
CA ALA A 33 -11.49 -4.50 -2.49
C ALA A 33 -9.97 -4.30 -2.59
N ALA A 34 -9.19 -4.98 -1.75
CA ALA A 34 -7.73 -4.91 -1.83
C ALA A 34 -7.22 -5.52 -3.13
N LEU A 35 -6.14 -4.96 -3.66
CA LEU A 35 -5.39 -5.53 -4.77
C LEU A 35 -4.11 -6.14 -4.25
N VAL A 36 -3.70 -7.26 -4.84
CA VAL A 36 -2.41 -7.89 -4.56
C VAL A 36 -1.49 -7.66 -5.74
N LEU A 37 -0.37 -7.01 -5.50
CA LEU A 37 0.68 -6.82 -6.50
C LEU A 37 1.81 -7.79 -6.20
N THR A 38 2.15 -8.62 -7.18
CA THR A 38 3.28 -9.53 -7.10
C THR A 38 4.33 -9.07 -8.11
N GLU A 39 5.54 -8.81 -7.63
CA GLU A 39 6.61 -8.27 -8.45
C GLU A 39 7.85 -9.15 -8.31
N ALA A 40 8.28 -9.76 -9.43
CA ALA A 40 9.47 -10.59 -9.49
C ALA A 40 9.53 -11.58 -8.32
N ASN A 41 10.61 -11.57 -7.52
CA ASN A 41 10.79 -12.46 -6.37
C ASN A 41 10.44 -11.78 -5.03
N TYR A 42 9.89 -10.55 -5.08
CA TYR A 42 9.53 -9.82 -3.86
C TYR A 42 8.26 -10.38 -3.24
N PRO A 43 8.08 -10.24 -1.92
CA PRO A 43 6.82 -10.62 -1.28
C PRO A 43 5.63 -9.85 -1.87
N PRO A 44 4.44 -10.46 -1.93
CA PRO A 44 3.24 -9.76 -2.38
C PRO A 44 2.94 -8.54 -1.53
N VAL A 45 2.41 -7.49 -2.17
CA VAL A 45 2.02 -6.26 -1.50
C VAL A 45 0.53 -6.04 -1.67
N PHE A 46 -0.17 -5.73 -0.57
CA PHE A 46 -1.57 -5.35 -0.61
C PHE A 46 -1.69 -3.84 -0.85
N TYR A 47 -2.55 -3.48 -1.79
CA TYR A 47 -2.91 -2.09 -2.09
C TYR A 47 -4.36 -1.86 -1.72
N ILE A 48 -4.59 -0.90 -0.85
CA ILE A 48 -5.88 -0.66 -0.21
C ILE A 48 -6.53 0.57 -0.85
N PRO A 49 -7.80 0.47 -1.29
CA PRO A 49 -8.51 1.64 -1.81
C PRO A 49 -8.50 2.79 -0.80
N ARG A 50 -8.25 3.99 -1.28
CA ARG A 50 -8.13 5.19 -0.46
C ARG A 50 -9.37 5.44 0.39
N ALA A 51 -10.55 5.13 -0.16
CA ALA A 51 -11.81 5.32 0.54
C ALA A 51 -11.99 4.40 1.76
N ASP A 52 -11.23 3.31 1.83
CA ASP A 52 -11.36 2.32 2.92
C ASP A 52 -10.35 2.55 4.05
N ALA A 53 -9.55 3.62 3.98
CA ALA A 53 -8.61 3.99 5.02
C ALA A 53 -9.24 4.97 6.02
N ARG A 54 -8.76 4.91 7.26
CA ARG A 54 -9.15 5.81 8.34
C ARG A 54 -8.21 7.02 8.34
N TRP A 55 -8.55 8.05 7.58
CA TRP A 55 -7.68 9.20 7.34
C TRP A 55 -7.34 10.03 8.57
N ALA A 56 -8.10 9.89 9.65
CA ALA A 56 -7.76 10.54 10.91
C ALA A 56 -6.39 10.08 11.45
N HIS A 57 -5.90 8.93 11.00
CA HIS A 57 -4.64 8.34 11.45
C HIS A 57 -3.50 8.49 10.44
N LEU A 58 -3.76 9.08 9.28
CA LEU A 58 -2.77 9.22 8.20
C LEU A 58 -2.52 10.70 7.91
N ALA A 59 -1.25 11.10 7.93
CA ALA A 59 -0.86 12.45 7.56
C ALA A 59 0.21 12.40 6.46
N PRO A 60 0.10 13.26 5.43
CA PRO A 60 1.13 13.32 4.39
C PRO A 60 2.51 13.60 4.98
N SER A 61 3.52 12.92 4.47
CA SER A 61 4.91 13.18 4.83
C SER A 61 5.65 13.80 3.64
N ALA A 62 6.83 14.35 3.93
CA ALA A 62 7.65 14.97 2.89
C ALA A 62 8.44 13.95 2.07
N ARG A 63 8.47 12.69 2.51
CA ARG A 63 9.25 11.66 1.81
C ARG A 63 8.68 11.39 0.42
N ARG A 64 9.58 11.17 -0.54
CA ARG A 64 9.27 10.74 -1.91
C ARG A 64 10.27 9.67 -2.32
N SER A 65 9.85 8.78 -3.21
CA SER A 65 10.74 7.78 -3.79
C SER A 65 10.35 7.54 -5.24
N HIS A 66 11.20 6.86 -6.00
CA HIS A 66 10.95 6.55 -7.40
C HIS A 66 11.21 5.07 -7.65
N CYS A 67 10.24 4.43 -8.32
CA CYS A 67 10.38 3.07 -8.80
C CYS A 67 10.40 3.08 -10.34
N PRO A 68 11.41 2.46 -10.99
CA PRO A 68 11.49 2.45 -12.46
C PRO A 68 10.27 1.80 -13.13
N TYR A 69 9.59 0.90 -12.43
CA TYR A 69 8.44 0.17 -12.97
C TYR A 69 7.09 0.80 -12.59
N LYS A 70 7.01 1.50 -11.45
CA LYS A 70 5.73 1.99 -10.93
C LYS A 70 5.59 3.50 -10.95
N GLY A 71 6.70 4.24 -10.88
CA GLY A 71 6.67 5.70 -10.89
C GLY A 71 7.06 6.29 -9.54
N ASP A 72 6.53 7.50 -9.26
CA ASP A 72 6.87 8.22 -8.05
C ASP A 72 5.88 7.88 -6.92
N ALA A 73 6.42 7.57 -5.75
CA ALA A 73 5.63 7.28 -4.56
C ALA A 73 5.65 8.47 -3.60
N SER A 74 4.49 8.77 -3.03
CA SER A 74 4.33 9.66 -1.89
C SER A 74 4.10 8.82 -0.63
N TYR A 75 4.32 9.43 0.55
CA TYR A 75 4.31 8.71 1.81
C TYR A 75 3.41 9.36 2.84
N PHE A 76 2.97 8.54 3.80
CA PHE A 76 2.15 9.00 4.92
C PHE A 76 2.71 8.46 6.22
N THR A 77 2.58 9.25 7.27
CA THR A 77 2.91 8.87 8.64
C THR A 77 1.63 8.39 9.34
N LEU A 78 1.74 7.28 10.07
CA LEU A 78 0.64 6.76 10.87
C LEU A 78 0.74 7.30 12.30
N THR A 79 -0.39 7.74 12.84
CA THR A 79 -0.50 8.18 14.24
C THR A 79 -1.77 7.62 14.85
N THR A 80 -1.61 6.93 15.98
CA THR A 80 -2.71 6.46 16.84
C THR A 80 -2.46 6.99 18.24
N PRO A 81 -3.41 6.83 19.17
CA PRO A 81 -3.16 7.26 20.56
C PRO A 81 -1.92 6.64 21.20
N ASP A 82 -1.54 5.42 20.76
CA ASP A 82 -0.48 4.65 21.40
C ASP A 82 0.79 4.52 20.56
N ALA A 83 0.80 5.01 19.31
CA ALA A 83 1.96 4.79 18.44
C ALA A 83 2.04 5.81 17.31
N THR A 84 3.27 6.10 16.88
CA THR A 84 3.56 6.88 15.68
C THR A 84 4.55 6.11 14.84
N ARG A 85 4.27 5.98 13.52
CA ARG A 85 5.13 5.30 12.56
C ARG A 85 5.39 6.23 11.37
N PRO A 86 6.53 6.93 11.35
CA PRO A 86 6.88 7.81 10.23
C PRO A 86 7.01 7.03 8.92
N ASP A 87 6.49 7.62 7.84
CA ASP A 87 6.64 7.09 6.47
C ASP A 87 6.23 5.61 6.34
N ALA A 88 5.17 5.22 7.06
CA ALA A 88 4.75 3.82 7.16
C ALA A 88 3.85 3.36 6.02
N VAL A 89 3.33 4.29 5.22
CA VAL A 89 2.40 4.03 4.12
C VAL A 89 2.92 4.73 2.89
N TRP A 90 2.83 4.05 1.73
CA TRP A 90 3.16 4.69 0.46
C TRP A 90 2.01 4.58 -0.52
N SER A 91 2.03 5.43 -1.55
CA SER A 91 1.04 5.44 -2.60
C SER A 91 1.67 5.92 -3.91
N TYR A 92 1.33 5.26 -5.00
CA TYR A 92 1.63 5.73 -6.35
C TYR A 92 0.40 6.45 -6.86
N GLU A 93 0.38 7.77 -6.76
CA GLU A 93 -0.81 8.55 -7.11
C GLU A 93 -0.99 8.68 -8.62
N ALA A 94 0.12 8.68 -9.36
CA ALA A 94 0.11 8.72 -10.82
C ALA A 94 1.11 7.66 -11.36
N PRO A 95 0.80 6.37 -11.19
CA PRO A 95 1.72 5.31 -11.57
C PRO A 95 1.84 5.18 -13.09
N TYR A 96 2.90 4.50 -13.53
CA TYR A 96 3.06 4.18 -14.94
C TYR A 96 1.92 3.27 -15.43
N PRO A 97 1.61 3.31 -16.75
CA PRO A 97 0.43 2.61 -17.30
C PRO A 97 0.36 1.12 -16.99
N ALA A 98 1.49 0.42 -16.92
CA ALA A 98 1.51 -1.02 -16.65
C ALA A 98 0.92 -1.38 -15.28
N VAL A 99 0.92 -0.44 -14.34
CA VAL A 99 0.38 -0.65 -12.99
C VAL A 99 -0.71 0.37 -12.63
N ALA A 100 -1.42 0.86 -13.64
CA ALA A 100 -2.46 1.88 -13.44
C ALA A 100 -3.52 1.48 -12.43
N ALA A 101 -3.76 0.18 -12.24
CA ALA A 101 -4.78 -0.30 -11.32
C ALA A 101 -4.54 0.09 -9.86
N ILE A 102 -3.28 0.32 -9.46
CA ILE A 102 -2.96 0.71 -8.08
C ILE A 102 -2.97 2.22 -7.84
N ALA A 103 -3.34 3.02 -8.84
CA ALA A 103 -3.36 4.48 -8.71
C ALA A 103 -4.12 4.92 -7.45
N GLY A 104 -3.46 5.72 -6.62
CA GLY A 104 -4.06 6.27 -5.40
C GLY A 104 -4.28 5.28 -4.27
N HIS A 105 -4.10 3.99 -4.48
CA HIS A 105 -4.20 2.99 -3.41
C HIS A 105 -3.07 3.13 -2.42
N LEU A 106 -3.31 2.66 -1.19
CA LEU A 106 -2.36 2.77 -0.08
C LEU A 106 -1.75 1.41 0.21
N ALA A 107 -0.43 1.37 0.38
CA ALA A 107 0.29 0.18 0.81
C ALA A 107 0.96 0.47 2.16
N PHE A 108 0.87 -0.47 3.09
CA PHE A 108 1.38 -0.34 4.44
C PHE A 108 2.60 -1.23 4.61
N TYR A 109 3.69 -0.71 5.18
CA TYR A 109 4.86 -1.55 5.49
C TYR A 109 4.49 -2.56 6.57
N PRO A 110 4.59 -3.87 6.29
CA PRO A 110 4.15 -4.90 7.25
C PRO A 110 4.86 -4.86 8.59
N ASP A 111 6.12 -4.43 8.62
CA ASP A 111 6.92 -4.34 9.85
C ASP A 111 6.58 -3.11 10.71
N LYS A 112 5.71 -2.24 10.22
CA LYS A 112 5.33 -1.00 10.92
C LYS A 112 3.88 -1.01 11.41
N ILE A 113 3.20 -2.11 11.25
CA ILE A 113 1.78 -2.29 11.65
C ILE A 113 1.63 -3.62 12.38
N ASP A 114 0.46 -3.82 13.00
CA ASP A 114 0.10 -5.13 13.56
C ASP A 114 -0.06 -6.15 12.42
N PRO A 115 0.01 -7.46 12.69
CA PRO A 115 -0.25 -8.46 11.65
C PRO A 115 -1.60 -8.21 10.97
N ILE A 116 -1.61 -8.26 9.63
CA ILE A 116 -2.83 -8.03 8.86
C ILE A 116 -3.83 -9.15 9.10
N GLU A 117 -5.09 -8.78 9.41
CA GLU A 117 -6.17 -9.73 9.63
C GLU A 117 -6.91 -9.99 8.31
N ARG A 118 -7.15 -11.27 8.04
CA ARG A 118 -7.89 -11.72 6.85
C ARG A 118 -9.14 -12.48 7.26
N SER A 119 -10.24 -12.24 6.55
CA SER A 119 -11.47 -13.00 6.78
C SER A 119 -12.32 -13.16 5.52
#